data_9dc1485e4ab102d232981fdb747d445f
#
_entry.id   9dc1485e4ab102d232981fdb747d445f
#
_cell.length_a   1.000
_cell.length_b   1.000
_cell.length_c   1.000
_cell.angle_alpha   90.00
_cell.angle_beta   90.00
_cell.angle_gamma   90.00
#
_symmetry.space_group_name_H-M   'P 1'
#
loop_
_entity.id
_entity.type
_entity.pdbx_description
1 polymer ?
#
loop_
_entity_poly.entity_id
_entity_poly.type
_entity_poly.pdbx_seq_one_letter_code
_entity_poly.pdbx_strand_id
1 'polypeptide(L)'
;DVGASMIFGFGEKGYTNLLTRALADVGEHCETIPDQAQLEYHMPGGLNIAVDRDYETFIADLSARFPHEATGVRRFYDTCWQVFNCLDAMPLLSLEDPAYLTKVFFKAPLACLGLARWLPFNVGAVARQHIKDEQLLKFIDIECFCWSVMPADRTPMINAGMVFSDRHAGGINYPRGGVGVIAEKLVH
;
A
#
# COMPACT_ATOMS: atom_id res chain seq x y z
N ASP A 1 12.53 -2.55 22.20
CA ASP A 1 11.36 -3.22 21.85
C ASP A 1 10.66 -2.72 20.59
N VAL A 2 9.93 -3.48 20.19
CA VAL A 2 9.47 -3.85 18.96
C VAL A 2 8.12 -3.26 18.57
N GLY A 3 8.10 -2.21 17.97
CA GLY A 3 6.96 -1.71 17.25
C GLY A 3 6.54 -2.63 16.09
N ALA A 4 5.85 -2.08 15.13
CA ALA A 4 5.54 -2.79 13.89
C ALA A 4 6.83 -3.26 13.22
N SER A 5 6.88 -4.52 12.87
CA SER A 5 8.05 -5.12 12.20
C SER A 5 8.02 -4.95 10.69
N MET A 6 6.92 -4.48 10.13
CA MET A 6 6.75 -4.23 8.71
C MET A 6 6.81 -2.73 8.45
N ILE A 7 7.86 -2.27 7.76
CA ILE A 7 8.11 -0.86 7.57
C ILE A 7 8.15 -0.54 6.08
N PHE A 8 7.30 0.42 5.70
CA PHE A 8 7.31 1.07 4.40
C PHE A 8 8.18 2.34 4.44
N GLY A 9 8.42 2.95 3.29
CA GLY A 9 9.11 4.22 3.20
C GLY A 9 10.60 4.13 2.90
N PHE A 10 11.13 2.92 2.71
CA PHE A 10 12.52 2.68 2.29
C PHE A 10 12.67 2.41 0.79
N GLY A 11 11.67 2.73 0.00
CA GLY A 11 11.73 2.63 -1.46
C GLY A 11 12.70 3.63 -2.09
N GLU A 12 12.84 3.54 -3.41
CA GLU A 12 13.82 4.35 -4.15
C GLU A 12 13.30 5.75 -4.50
N LYS A 13 12.01 5.91 -4.70
CA LYS A 13 11.40 7.16 -5.19
C LYS A 13 9.95 7.35 -4.75
N GLY A 14 9.46 8.55 -4.98
CA GLY A 14 8.04 8.91 -4.83
C GLY A 14 7.55 8.78 -3.39
N TYR A 15 6.37 8.24 -3.24
CA TYR A 15 5.73 8.05 -1.94
C TYR A 15 6.38 6.93 -1.13
N THR A 16 7.03 5.98 -1.82
CA THR A 16 7.66 4.82 -1.19
C THR A 16 8.99 5.13 -0.50
N ASN A 17 9.56 6.32 -0.66
CA ASN A 17 10.89 6.67 -0.14
C ASN A 17 10.88 7.68 1.01
N LEU A 18 9.82 7.79 1.77
CA LEU A 18 9.64 8.80 2.81
C LEU A 18 10.72 8.74 3.90
N LEU A 19 11.01 7.54 4.40
CA LEU A 19 12.05 7.34 5.42
C LEU A 19 13.46 7.53 4.84
N THR A 20 13.71 7.05 3.63
CA THR A 20 14.97 7.28 2.94
C THR A 20 15.27 8.77 2.81
N ARG A 21 14.27 9.57 2.44
CA ARG A 21 14.42 11.03 2.31
C ARG A 21 14.62 11.70 3.66
N ALA A 22 13.81 11.36 4.67
CA ALA A 22 13.93 11.93 6.00
C ALA A 22 15.32 11.69 6.61
N LEU A 23 15.87 10.50 6.43
CA LEU A 23 17.23 10.17 6.85
C LEU A 23 18.28 10.95 6.05
N ALA A 24 18.12 11.05 4.74
CA ALA A 24 19.04 11.80 3.88
C ALA A 24 19.05 13.30 4.22
N ASP A 25 17.91 13.87 4.60
CA ASP A 25 17.81 15.30 4.99
C ASP A 25 18.63 15.62 6.26
N VAL A 26 18.89 14.62 7.12
CA VAL A 26 19.78 14.75 8.29
C VAL A 26 21.19 14.18 8.04
N GLY A 27 21.50 13.82 6.78
CA GLY A 27 22.82 13.29 6.40
C GLY A 27 23.03 11.81 6.77
N GLU A 28 21.97 11.09 7.11
CA GLU A 28 22.01 9.71 7.55
C GLU A 28 21.49 8.74 6.48
N HIS A 29 21.87 7.48 6.65
CA HIS A 29 21.39 6.37 5.85
C HIS A 29 21.10 5.17 6.75
N CYS A 30 20.03 4.44 6.44
CA CYS A 30 19.69 3.21 7.13
C CYS A 30 19.83 2.03 6.18
N GLU A 31 20.70 1.08 6.54
CA GLU A 31 20.77 -0.18 5.83
C GLU A 31 19.53 -1.02 6.15
N THR A 32 18.87 -1.53 5.13
CA THR A 32 17.67 -2.34 5.28
C THR A 32 17.87 -3.76 4.81
N ILE A 33 17.16 -4.66 5.43
CA ILE A 33 17.00 -6.05 4.99
C ILE A 33 15.63 -6.11 4.33
N PRO A 34 15.56 -6.41 3.02
CA PRO A 34 14.28 -6.64 2.37
C PRO A 34 13.57 -7.79 3.08
N ASP A 35 12.31 -7.58 3.42
CA ASP A 35 11.51 -8.65 3.97
C ASP A 35 11.33 -9.73 2.88
N GLN A 36 11.92 -10.87 3.13
CA GLN A 36 11.78 -12.06 2.29
C GLN A 36 10.61 -12.93 2.74
N ALA A 37 10.07 -12.65 3.93
CA ALA A 37 8.90 -13.34 4.42
C ALA A 37 7.69 -12.88 3.59
N GLN A 38 7.10 -13.83 2.91
CA GLN A 38 5.79 -13.62 2.30
C GLN A 38 4.77 -13.43 3.41
N LEU A 39 3.94 -12.40 3.29
CA LEU A 39 2.74 -12.29 4.11
C LEU A 39 1.84 -13.46 3.78
N GLU A 40 1.57 -14.31 4.74
CA GLU A 40 0.68 -15.44 4.58
C GLU A 40 -0.56 -15.27 5.46
N TYR A 41 -1.73 -15.28 4.82
CA TYR A 41 -3.01 -15.18 5.48
C TYR A 41 -3.63 -16.57 5.61
N HIS A 42 -3.75 -17.05 6.84
CA HIS A 42 -4.42 -18.29 7.17
C HIS A 42 -5.88 -18.01 7.50
N MET A 43 -6.76 -18.35 6.57
CA MET A 43 -8.18 -18.05 6.70
C MET A 43 -8.98 -19.27 7.18
N PRO A 44 -10.14 -19.06 7.85
CA PRO A 44 -11.06 -20.13 8.18
C PRO A 44 -11.43 -20.96 6.95
N GLY A 45 -11.55 -22.27 7.13
CA GLY A 45 -11.84 -23.19 6.02
C GLY A 45 -10.61 -23.69 5.27
N GLY A 46 -9.39 -23.37 5.76
CA GLY A 46 -8.13 -23.89 5.20
C GLY A 46 -7.64 -23.14 3.97
N LEU A 47 -8.21 -21.98 3.67
CA LEU A 47 -7.72 -21.13 2.60
C LEU A 47 -6.48 -20.37 3.11
N ASN A 48 -5.33 -20.63 2.51
CA ASN A 48 -4.10 -19.91 2.79
C ASN A 48 -3.72 -19.09 1.55
N ILE A 49 -3.50 -17.79 1.73
CA ILE A 49 -3.10 -16.88 0.65
C ILE A 49 -1.75 -16.27 1.02
N ALA A 50 -0.73 -16.60 0.23
CA ALA A 50 0.57 -15.93 0.29
C ALA A 50 0.55 -14.68 -0.59
N VAL A 51 1.11 -13.60 -0.05
CA VAL A 51 1.25 -12.36 -0.80
C VAL A 51 2.71 -12.24 -1.22
N ASP A 52 2.99 -12.57 -2.48
CA ASP A 52 4.32 -12.42 -3.04
C ASP A 52 4.70 -10.94 -3.19
N ARG A 53 6.00 -10.64 -3.08
CA ARG A 53 6.53 -9.29 -3.32
C ARG A 53 6.36 -8.89 -4.78
N ASP A 54 6.55 -9.82 -5.71
CA ASP A 54 6.29 -9.59 -7.12
C ASP A 54 4.78 -9.56 -7.40
N TYR A 55 4.34 -8.44 -7.95
CA TYR A 55 2.92 -8.19 -8.21
C TYR A 55 2.31 -9.18 -9.19
N GLU A 56 3.02 -9.51 -10.27
CA GLU A 56 2.48 -10.41 -11.28
C GLU A 56 2.39 -11.85 -10.77
N THR A 57 3.36 -12.28 -9.98
CA THR A 57 3.32 -13.58 -9.29
C THR A 57 2.13 -13.65 -8.33
N PHE A 58 1.93 -12.62 -7.51
CA PHE A 58 0.78 -12.55 -6.59
C PHE A 58 -0.56 -12.62 -7.32
N ILE A 59 -0.74 -11.84 -8.40
CA ILE A 59 -1.97 -11.85 -9.18
C ILE A 59 -2.19 -13.19 -9.90
N ALA A 60 -1.12 -13.81 -10.39
CA ALA A 60 -1.20 -15.13 -11.03
C ALA A 60 -1.64 -16.20 -10.02
N ASP A 61 -1.05 -16.22 -8.83
CA ASP A 61 -1.39 -17.17 -7.77
C ASP A 61 -2.84 -16.98 -7.29
N LEU A 62 -3.25 -15.73 -7.08
CA LEU A 62 -4.61 -15.43 -6.67
C LEU A 62 -5.63 -15.83 -7.74
N SER A 63 -5.31 -15.56 -9.01
CA SER A 63 -6.13 -15.95 -10.16
C SER A 63 -6.21 -17.48 -10.35
N ALA A 64 -5.14 -18.21 -10.06
CA ALA A 64 -5.13 -19.65 -10.10
C ALA A 64 -6.01 -20.28 -8.99
N ARG A 65 -6.06 -19.66 -7.82
CA ARG A 65 -6.93 -20.09 -6.70
C ARG A 65 -8.41 -19.76 -6.93
N PHE A 66 -8.68 -18.65 -7.61
CA PHE A 66 -10.03 -18.18 -7.93
C PHE A 66 -10.19 -17.97 -9.46
N PRO A 67 -10.15 -19.05 -10.26
CA PRO A 67 -10.13 -18.92 -11.72
C PRO A 67 -11.40 -18.24 -12.27
N HIS A 68 -12.52 -18.39 -11.59
CA HIS A 68 -13.79 -17.75 -11.94
C HIS A 68 -13.79 -16.24 -11.67
N GLU A 69 -12.83 -15.74 -10.87
CA GLU A 69 -12.67 -14.32 -10.52
C GLU A 69 -11.40 -13.69 -11.13
N ALA A 70 -10.61 -14.42 -11.91
CA ALA A 70 -9.31 -13.96 -12.41
C ALA A 70 -9.36 -12.55 -13.06
N THR A 71 -10.40 -12.28 -13.85
CA THR A 71 -10.59 -10.96 -14.46
C THR A 71 -10.96 -9.89 -13.42
N GLY A 72 -11.77 -10.24 -12.45
CA GLY A 72 -12.18 -9.35 -11.36
C GLY A 72 -11.00 -8.99 -10.46
N VAL A 73 -10.20 -9.99 -10.10
CA VAL A 73 -8.94 -9.83 -9.35
C VAL A 73 -8.04 -8.82 -10.04
N ARG A 74 -7.71 -9.06 -11.31
CA ARG A 74 -6.85 -8.15 -12.08
C ARG A 74 -7.40 -6.72 -12.09
N ARG A 75 -8.68 -6.53 -12.40
CA ARG A 75 -9.29 -5.20 -12.46
C ARG A 75 -9.30 -4.47 -11.13
N PHE A 76 -9.56 -5.18 -10.04
CA PHE A 76 -9.54 -4.58 -8.70
C PHE A 76 -8.13 -4.11 -8.34
N TYR A 77 -7.13 -4.96 -8.44
CA TYR A 77 -5.76 -4.62 -8.08
C TYR A 77 -5.13 -3.60 -9.03
N ASP A 78 -5.45 -3.62 -10.34
CA ASP A 78 -5.05 -2.57 -11.28
C ASP A 78 -5.67 -1.21 -10.89
N THR A 79 -6.89 -1.21 -10.35
CA THR A 79 -7.49 0.02 -9.81
C THR A 79 -6.74 0.53 -8.59
N CYS A 80 -6.28 -0.36 -7.69
CA CYS A 80 -5.43 0.01 -6.56
C CYS A 80 -4.09 0.61 -7.04
N TRP A 81 -3.49 0.05 -8.09
CA TRP A 81 -2.30 0.61 -8.72
C TRP A 81 -2.53 1.99 -9.34
N GLN A 82 -3.69 2.24 -9.95
CA GLN A 82 -4.02 3.59 -10.45
C GLN A 82 -4.06 4.61 -9.30
N VAL A 83 -4.65 4.24 -8.15
CA VAL A 83 -4.64 5.09 -6.95
C VAL A 83 -3.22 5.33 -6.46
N PHE A 84 -2.42 4.28 -6.36
CA PHE A 84 -1.01 4.37 -5.95
C PHE A 84 -0.21 5.30 -6.87
N ASN A 85 -0.33 5.14 -8.17
CA ASN A 85 0.38 5.97 -9.14
C ASN A 85 -0.03 7.46 -9.06
N CYS A 86 -1.29 7.75 -8.73
CA CYS A 86 -1.70 9.12 -8.46
C CYS A 86 -1.03 9.68 -7.20
N LEU A 87 -0.95 8.89 -6.12
CA LEU A 87 -0.27 9.30 -4.88
C LEU A 87 1.23 9.49 -5.10
N ASP A 88 1.86 8.56 -5.82
CA ASP A 88 3.31 8.58 -6.09
C ASP A 88 3.73 9.75 -7.00
N ALA A 89 2.84 10.19 -7.89
CA ALA A 89 3.07 11.34 -8.76
C ALA A 89 2.95 12.71 -8.05
N MET A 90 2.40 12.72 -6.84
CA MET A 90 2.19 13.95 -6.07
C MET A 90 3.33 14.20 -5.08
N PRO A 91 3.66 15.47 -4.78
CA PRO A 91 4.49 15.77 -3.61
C PRO A 91 3.75 15.37 -2.34
N LEU A 92 4.49 15.22 -1.22
CA LEU A 92 3.91 14.92 0.08
C LEU A 92 2.70 15.80 0.37
N LEU A 93 1.58 15.17 0.71
CA LEU A 93 0.35 15.89 1.02
C LEU A 93 0.37 16.36 2.48
N SER A 94 0.25 17.68 2.67
CA SER A 94 -0.19 18.24 3.93
C SER A 94 -1.61 18.74 3.75
N LEU A 95 -2.55 18.14 4.47
CA LEU A 95 -3.97 18.53 4.39
C LEU A 95 -4.29 19.78 5.23
N GLU A 96 -3.34 20.26 6.01
CA GLU A 96 -3.50 21.36 6.95
C GLU A 96 -3.30 22.73 6.30
N ASP A 97 -2.60 22.79 5.16
CA ASP A 97 -2.33 24.05 4.44
C ASP A 97 -3.02 24.11 3.08
N PRO A 98 -4.14 24.84 2.95
CA PRO A 98 -4.86 25.01 1.69
C PRO A 98 -4.01 25.67 0.57
N ALA A 99 -3.08 26.56 0.93
CA ALA A 99 -2.18 27.16 -0.04
C ALA A 99 -1.19 26.15 -0.61
N TYR A 100 -0.75 25.21 0.22
CA TYR A 100 0.09 24.10 -0.22
C TYR A 100 -0.69 23.14 -1.14
N LEU A 101 -1.92 22.79 -0.79
CA LEU A 101 -2.78 21.94 -1.65
C LEU A 101 -2.99 22.55 -3.03
N THR A 102 -3.16 23.87 -3.10
CA THR A 102 -3.24 24.60 -4.38
C THR A 102 -1.96 24.43 -5.20
N LYS A 103 -0.78 24.53 -4.58
CA LYS A 103 0.50 24.29 -5.26
C LYS A 103 0.64 22.84 -5.74
N VAL A 104 0.21 21.87 -4.94
CA VAL A 104 0.19 20.45 -5.31
C VAL A 104 -0.68 20.23 -6.54
N PHE A 105 -1.88 20.81 -6.56
CA PHE A 105 -2.78 20.72 -7.70
C PHE A 105 -2.14 21.24 -8.99
N PHE A 106 -1.50 22.42 -8.96
CA PHE A 106 -0.83 22.96 -10.14
C PHE A 106 0.40 22.16 -10.57
N LYS A 107 1.05 21.44 -9.66
CA LYS A 107 2.20 20.57 -10.00
C LYS A 107 1.77 19.24 -10.63
N ALA A 108 0.66 18.66 -10.18
CA ALA A 108 0.21 17.34 -10.59
C ALA A 108 -1.33 17.30 -10.78
N PRO A 109 -1.90 18.11 -11.72
CA PRO A 109 -3.35 18.25 -11.84
C PRO A 109 -4.05 16.93 -12.20
N LEU A 110 -3.47 16.14 -13.10
CA LEU A 110 -4.05 14.85 -13.51
C LEU A 110 -4.05 13.83 -12.37
N ALA A 111 -2.99 13.80 -11.55
CA ALA A 111 -2.93 12.93 -10.39
C ALA A 111 -3.97 13.35 -9.33
N CYS A 112 -4.10 14.66 -9.07
CA CYS A 112 -5.11 15.18 -8.15
C CYS A 112 -6.54 14.84 -8.61
N LEU A 113 -6.86 15.02 -9.91
CA LEU A 113 -8.16 14.67 -10.46
C LEU A 113 -8.39 13.16 -10.46
N GLY A 114 -7.35 12.38 -10.78
CA GLY A 114 -7.39 10.92 -10.72
C GLY A 114 -7.70 10.42 -9.31
N LEU A 115 -7.09 11.03 -8.28
CA LEU A 115 -7.35 10.69 -6.89
C LEU A 115 -8.72 11.18 -6.41
N ALA A 116 -9.10 12.40 -6.78
CA ALA A 116 -10.36 13.02 -6.36
C ALA A 116 -11.60 12.19 -6.76
N ARG A 117 -11.55 11.49 -7.90
CA ARG A 117 -12.65 10.61 -8.35
C ARG A 117 -12.90 9.46 -7.36
N TRP A 118 -11.90 9.06 -6.56
CA TRP A 118 -12.00 7.96 -5.62
C TRP A 118 -12.40 8.38 -4.20
N LEU A 119 -12.44 9.68 -3.90
CA LEU A 119 -12.81 10.20 -2.58
C LEU A 119 -14.17 9.69 -2.06
N PRO A 120 -15.24 9.56 -2.89
CA PRO A 120 -16.54 9.10 -2.40
C PRO A 120 -16.63 7.58 -2.23
N PHE A 121 -15.60 6.83 -2.59
CA PHE A 121 -15.64 5.36 -2.58
C PHE A 121 -14.81 4.76 -1.44
N ASN A 122 -15.26 3.61 -0.96
CA ASN A 122 -14.47 2.73 -0.09
C ASN A 122 -14.00 1.49 -0.87
N VAL A 123 -13.00 0.82 -0.30
CA VAL A 123 -12.40 -0.38 -0.91
C VAL A 123 -13.43 -1.48 -1.14
N GLY A 124 -14.29 -1.76 -0.16
CA GLY A 124 -15.29 -2.82 -0.25
C GLY A 124 -16.31 -2.58 -1.37
N ALA A 125 -16.74 -1.32 -1.55
CA ALA A 125 -17.65 -0.98 -2.65
C ALA A 125 -17.00 -1.20 -4.03
N VAL A 126 -15.73 -0.84 -4.19
CA VAL A 126 -14.99 -1.04 -5.44
C VAL A 126 -14.68 -2.53 -5.66
N ALA A 127 -14.26 -3.25 -4.62
CA ALA A 127 -13.99 -4.69 -4.72
C ALA A 127 -15.23 -5.45 -5.23
N ARG A 128 -16.40 -5.19 -4.65
CA ARG A 128 -17.67 -5.82 -5.05
C ARG A 128 -18.14 -5.50 -6.48
N GLN A 129 -17.64 -4.45 -7.09
CA GLN A 129 -17.91 -4.18 -8.51
C GLN A 129 -17.22 -5.20 -9.42
N HIS A 130 -16.07 -5.73 -8.99
CA HIS A 130 -15.23 -6.60 -9.80
C HIS A 130 -15.25 -8.06 -9.35
N ILE A 131 -15.45 -8.32 -8.05
CA ILE A 131 -15.33 -9.61 -7.38
C ILE A 131 -16.68 -9.98 -6.75
N LYS A 132 -17.06 -11.25 -6.89
CA LYS A 132 -18.29 -11.80 -6.32
C LYS A 132 -18.03 -12.91 -5.31
N ASP A 133 -16.87 -13.54 -5.36
CA ASP A 133 -16.48 -14.59 -4.45
C ASP A 133 -16.34 -14.08 -3.02
N GLU A 134 -17.12 -14.64 -2.10
CA GLU A 134 -17.18 -14.21 -0.70
C GLU A 134 -15.88 -14.47 0.07
N GLN A 135 -15.13 -15.54 -0.28
CA GLN A 135 -13.86 -15.82 0.39
C GLN A 135 -12.79 -14.79 -0.03
N LEU A 136 -12.79 -14.43 -1.31
CA LEU A 136 -11.89 -13.41 -1.82
C LEU A 136 -12.23 -12.01 -1.27
N LEU A 137 -13.51 -11.68 -1.14
CA LEU A 137 -13.94 -10.43 -0.49
C LEU A 137 -13.54 -10.38 0.99
N LYS A 138 -13.62 -11.51 1.71
CA LYS A 138 -13.12 -11.61 3.09
C LYS A 138 -11.60 -11.47 3.18
N PHE A 139 -10.87 -11.98 2.21
CA PHE A 139 -9.42 -11.78 2.14
C PHE A 139 -9.09 -10.29 2.00
N ILE A 140 -9.74 -9.58 1.08
CA ILE A 140 -9.58 -8.13 0.90
C ILE A 140 -9.95 -7.36 2.19
N ASP A 141 -10.98 -7.81 2.89
CA ASP A 141 -11.40 -7.21 4.16
C ASP A 141 -10.34 -7.35 5.25
N ILE A 142 -9.73 -8.55 5.36
CA ILE A 142 -8.64 -8.82 6.30
C ILE A 142 -7.40 -7.98 5.95
N GLU A 143 -7.05 -7.87 4.69
CA GLU A 143 -5.94 -7.01 4.25
C GLU A 143 -6.17 -5.55 4.66
N CYS A 144 -7.37 -5.02 4.42
CA CYS A 144 -7.73 -3.68 4.87
C CYS A 144 -7.60 -3.54 6.39
N PHE A 145 -8.08 -4.52 7.14
CA PHE A 145 -7.99 -4.49 8.60
C PHE A 145 -6.53 -4.53 9.10
N CYS A 146 -5.69 -5.34 8.49
CA CYS A 146 -4.27 -5.44 8.86
C CYS A 146 -3.51 -4.12 8.66
N TRP A 147 -3.81 -3.37 7.60
CA TRP A 147 -3.05 -2.18 7.24
C TRP A 147 -3.69 -0.86 7.66
N SER A 148 -5.02 -0.79 7.68
CA SER A 148 -5.75 0.44 8.02
C SER A 148 -6.55 0.36 9.31
N VAL A 149 -6.53 -0.80 9.99
CA VAL A 149 -7.32 -1.09 11.21
C VAL A 149 -8.83 -0.91 10.98
N MET A 150 -9.26 -0.92 9.73
CA MET A 150 -10.65 -0.76 9.32
C MET A 150 -11.03 -1.86 8.31
N PRO A 151 -12.26 -2.37 8.35
CA PRO A 151 -12.76 -3.26 7.32
C PRO A 151 -12.84 -2.55 5.96
N ALA A 152 -12.89 -3.31 4.87
CA ALA A 152 -12.89 -2.77 3.51
C ALA A 152 -13.99 -1.76 3.25
N ASP A 153 -15.16 -1.94 3.86
CA ASP A 153 -16.30 -1.02 3.73
C ASP A 153 -16.10 0.34 4.43
N ARG A 154 -15.10 0.46 5.28
CA ARG A 154 -14.72 1.69 5.97
C ARG A 154 -13.37 2.22 5.54
N THR A 155 -12.59 1.43 4.82
CA THR A 155 -11.29 1.86 4.26
C THR A 155 -11.55 2.74 3.03
N PRO A 156 -11.19 4.04 3.05
CA PRO A 156 -11.34 4.90 1.88
C PRO A 156 -10.55 4.36 0.69
N MET A 157 -11.10 4.44 -0.51
CA MET A 157 -10.44 3.92 -1.72
C MET A 157 -9.10 4.62 -1.99
N ILE A 158 -8.92 5.85 -1.56
CA ILE A 158 -7.63 6.56 -1.67
C ILE A 158 -6.51 5.88 -0.88
N ASN A 159 -6.83 5.09 0.16
CA ASN A 159 -5.84 4.32 0.92
C ASN A 159 -5.49 2.98 0.24
N ALA A 160 -6.26 2.55 -0.76
CA ALA A 160 -6.04 1.27 -1.44
C ALA A 160 -4.67 1.17 -2.09
N GLY A 161 -4.14 2.29 -2.59
CA GLY A 161 -2.79 2.34 -3.14
C GLY A 161 -1.73 1.92 -2.12
N MET A 162 -1.84 2.42 -0.88
CA MET A 162 -0.91 2.04 0.20
C MET A 162 -1.16 0.61 0.69
N VAL A 163 -2.41 0.20 0.82
CA VAL A 163 -2.75 -1.14 1.33
C VAL A 163 -2.32 -2.25 0.37
N PHE A 164 -2.59 -2.09 -0.93
CA PHE A 164 -2.47 -3.18 -1.90
C PHE A 164 -1.32 -3.04 -2.90
N SER A 165 -0.71 -1.86 -3.04
CA SER A 165 0.28 -1.60 -4.10
C SER A 165 1.65 -1.23 -3.57
N ASP A 166 1.76 -0.46 -2.48
CA ASP A 166 3.05 0.00 -1.94
C ASP A 166 3.99 -1.16 -1.60
N ARG A 167 3.47 -2.26 -1.06
CA ARG A 167 4.24 -3.47 -0.74
C ARG A 167 4.95 -4.08 -1.95
N HIS A 168 4.38 -3.94 -3.13
CA HIS A 168 4.96 -4.42 -4.39
C HIS A 168 5.88 -3.38 -5.04
N ALA A 169 5.65 -2.10 -4.78
CA ALA A 169 6.45 -0.99 -5.32
C ALA A 169 7.71 -0.71 -4.50
N GLY A 170 7.54 -0.25 -3.25
CA GLY A 170 8.65 0.03 -2.32
C GLY A 170 9.06 -1.17 -1.49
N GLY A 171 8.12 -2.09 -1.33
CA GLY A 171 8.27 -3.29 -0.54
C GLY A 171 8.25 -3.03 0.96
N ILE A 172 8.23 -4.12 1.71
CA ILE A 172 8.37 -4.13 3.15
C ILE A 172 9.84 -4.38 3.47
N ASN A 173 10.39 -3.57 4.35
CA ASN A 173 11.80 -3.62 4.71
C ASN A 173 11.97 -3.61 6.22
N TYR A 174 13.08 -4.20 6.69
CA TYR A 174 13.43 -4.19 8.09
C TYR A 174 14.79 -3.50 8.29
N PRO A 175 14.90 -2.48 9.16
CA PRO A 175 16.17 -1.80 9.42
C PRO A 175 17.18 -2.75 10.04
N ARG A 176 18.40 -2.82 9.52
CA ARG A 176 19.48 -3.58 10.12
C ARG A 176 19.81 -2.99 11.50
N GLY A 177 19.72 -3.80 12.53
CA GLY A 177 19.88 -3.37 13.92
C GLY A 177 18.54 -3.07 14.63
N GLY A 178 17.41 -3.23 13.94
CA GLY A 178 16.08 -3.04 14.52
C GLY A 178 15.47 -1.67 14.28
N VAL A 179 14.20 -1.52 14.59
CA VAL A 179 13.41 -0.28 14.35
C VAL A 179 13.98 0.92 15.09
N GLY A 180 14.60 0.71 16.27
CA GLY A 180 15.21 1.77 17.07
C GLY A 180 16.30 2.56 16.34
N VAL A 181 17.01 1.92 15.40
CA VAL A 181 18.06 2.56 14.59
C VAL A 181 17.55 3.77 13.80
N ILE A 182 16.28 3.76 13.38
CA ILE A 182 15.68 4.90 12.68
C ILE A 182 15.65 6.12 13.61
N ALA A 183 15.18 5.93 14.84
CA ALA A 183 15.12 7.01 15.82
C ALA A 183 16.52 7.49 16.22
N GLU A 184 17.46 6.59 16.43
CA GLU A 184 18.85 6.91 16.75
C GLU A 184 19.48 7.79 15.68
N LYS A 185 19.27 7.46 14.40
CA LYS A 185 19.82 8.23 13.26
C LYS A 185 19.13 9.58 13.02
N LEU A 186 17.86 9.71 13.41
CA LEU A 186 17.13 10.98 13.26
C LEU A 186 17.43 11.97 14.40
N VAL A 187 18.04 11.53 15.51
CA VAL A 187 18.38 12.38 16.67
C VAL A 187 19.82 12.92 16.61
N HIS A 188 20.66 12.35 15.76
CA HIS A 188 22.04 12.80 15.55
C HIS A 188 22.10 13.99 14.60
#